data_122fedcb058fae0239052a99b1378a09
#
_entry.id   122fedcb058fae0239052a99b1378a09
#
_cell.length_a   1.000
_cell.length_b   1.000
_cell.length_c   1.000
_cell.angle_alpha   90.00
_cell.angle_beta   90.00
_cell.angle_gamma   90.00
#
_symmetry.space_group_name_H-M   'P 1'
#
loop_
_entity.id
_entity.type
_entity.pdbx_description
1 polymer ?
#
loop_
_entity_poly.entity_id
_entity_poly.type
_entity_poly.pdbx_seq_one_letter_code
_entity_poly.pdbx_strand_id
1 'polypeptide(L)'
;MCGMQYDDFVRSRITELRMKKGVSEHKMSLDLDKSGSYIRGITNGTALPSLRELFNIMTYFEMTPDEFFSPLGDTQSLYHILCNRLRDADESDLMKVSTFLDWIL
;
A
#
# COMPACT_ATOMS: atom_id res chain seq x y z
N MET A 1 0.72 9.01 -13.24
CA MET A 1 1.12 7.60 -13.25
C MET A 1 0.38 6.83 -12.18
N CYS A 2 -0.16 5.69 -12.51
CA CYS A 2 -0.86 4.84 -11.54
C CYS A 2 0.03 3.73 -11.00
N GLY A 3 1.36 3.88 -11.12
CA GLY A 3 2.31 2.88 -10.69
C GLY A 3 2.86 3.16 -9.30
N MET A 4 3.16 2.10 -8.57
CA MET A 4 3.81 2.15 -7.26
C MET A 4 4.80 1.00 -7.22
N GLN A 5 5.95 1.20 -6.58
CA GLN A 5 6.87 0.10 -6.34
C GLN A 5 6.30 -0.79 -5.23
N TYR A 6 6.24 -2.08 -5.50
CA TYR A 6 5.59 -3.03 -4.58
C TYR A 6 6.35 -3.14 -3.25
N ASP A 7 7.67 -2.99 -3.29
CA ASP A 7 8.49 -2.98 -2.08
C ASP A 7 8.07 -1.85 -1.14
N ASP A 8 7.90 -0.66 -1.71
CA ASP A 8 7.49 0.52 -0.93
C ASP A 8 6.07 0.36 -0.39
N PHE A 9 5.19 -0.27 -1.17
CA PHE A 9 3.84 -0.57 -0.69
C PHE A 9 3.87 -1.45 0.55
N VAL A 10 4.66 -2.53 0.51
CA VAL A 10 4.75 -3.45 1.65
C VAL A 10 5.25 -2.73 2.90
N ARG A 11 6.32 -1.93 2.76
CA ARG A 11 6.87 -1.15 3.88
C ARG A 11 5.86 -0.18 4.47
N SER A 12 5.18 0.57 3.61
CA SER A 12 4.18 1.55 4.03
C SER A 12 2.97 0.88 4.67
N ARG A 13 2.55 -0.25 4.12
CA ARG A 13 1.39 -0.99 4.64
C ARG A 13 1.67 -1.54 6.04
N ILE A 14 2.86 -2.11 6.23
CA ILE A 14 3.27 -2.61 7.54
C ILE A 14 3.30 -1.47 8.55
N THR A 15 3.85 -0.33 8.19
CA THR A 15 3.90 0.85 9.06
C THR A 15 2.51 1.32 9.43
N GLU A 16 1.61 1.44 8.45
CA GLU A 16 0.23 1.86 8.67
C GLU A 16 -0.49 0.93 9.65
N LEU A 17 -0.41 -0.37 9.40
CA LEU A 17 -1.09 -1.36 10.24
C LEU A 17 -0.50 -1.43 11.64
N ARG A 18 0.83 -1.30 11.75
CA ARG A 18 1.51 -1.25 13.04
C ARG A 18 1.04 -0.06 13.87
N MET A 19 0.96 1.11 13.25
CA MET A 19 0.50 2.32 13.92
C MET A 19 -0.96 2.21 14.35
N LYS A 20 -1.80 1.62 13.52
CA LYS A 20 -3.21 1.37 13.88
C LYS A 20 -3.32 0.41 15.07
N LYS A 21 -2.46 -0.60 15.12
CA LYS A 21 -2.44 -1.55 16.23
C LYS A 21 -1.84 -0.92 17.50
N GLY A 22 -1.09 0.16 17.36
CA GLY A 22 -0.52 0.87 18.50
C GLY A 22 0.69 0.17 19.11
N VAL A 23 1.45 -0.58 18.33
CA VAL A 23 2.65 -1.27 18.82
C VAL A 23 3.91 -0.66 18.21
N SER A 24 5.01 -0.72 18.95
CA SER A 24 6.31 -0.25 18.45
C SER A 24 6.91 -1.26 17.48
N GLU A 25 7.88 -0.79 16.70
CA GLU A 25 8.65 -1.69 15.80
C GLU A 25 9.33 -2.79 16.59
N HIS A 26 9.90 -2.44 17.75
CA HIS A 26 10.58 -3.39 18.61
C HIS A 26 9.62 -4.46 19.13
N LYS A 27 8.46 -4.03 19.67
CA LYS A 27 7.47 -4.97 20.20
C LYS A 27 6.95 -5.90 19.10
N MET A 28 6.62 -5.36 17.93
CA MET A 28 6.13 -6.18 16.82
C MET A 28 7.18 -7.21 16.41
N SER A 29 8.45 -6.80 16.37
CA SER A 29 9.56 -7.72 16.03
C SER A 29 9.61 -8.89 17.01
N LEU A 30 9.54 -8.61 18.30
CA LEU A 30 9.55 -9.66 19.32
C LEU A 30 8.29 -10.54 19.26
N ASP A 31 7.13 -9.96 19.01
CA ASP A 31 5.88 -10.72 18.86
C ASP A 31 5.95 -11.71 17.69
N LEU A 32 6.76 -11.41 16.69
CA LEU A 32 6.97 -12.27 15.52
C LEU A 32 8.14 -13.25 15.72
N ASP A 33 8.67 -13.36 16.93
CA ASP A 33 9.83 -14.21 17.27
C ASP A 33 11.07 -13.85 16.46
N LYS A 34 11.25 -12.55 16.19
CA LYS A 34 12.40 -12.02 15.48
C LYS A 34 13.27 -11.18 16.41
N SER A 35 14.45 -10.78 15.92
CA SER A 35 15.29 -9.82 16.66
C SER A 35 14.55 -8.49 16.80
N GLY A 36 14.90 -7.71 17.82
CA GLY A 36 14.21 -6.46 18.10
C GLY A 36 14.30 -5.40 16.99
N SER A 37 15.23 -5.55 16.05
CA SER A 37 15.40 -4.62 14.93
C SER A 37 14.80 -5.11 13.62
N TYR A 38 14.09 -6.24 13.62
CA TYR A 38 13.58 -6.85 12.40
C TYR A 38 12.66 -5.91 11.61
N ILE A 39 11.63 -5.39 12.27
CA ILE A 39 10.66 -4.50 11.60
C ILE A 39 11.33 -3.20 11.16
N ARG A 40 12.25 -2.67 11.97
CA ARG A 40 12.98 -1.46 11.58
C ARG A 40 13.79 -1.67 10.30
N GLY A 41 14.38 -2.85 10.13
CA GLY A 41 15.10 -3.19 8.90
C GLY A 41 14.18 -3.16 7.68
N ILE A 42 12.93 -3.57 7.84
CA ILE A 42 11.94 -3.50 6.76
C ILE A 42 11.56 -2.04 6.49
N THR A 43 11.20 -1.29 7.52
CA THR A 43 10.70 0.08 7.35
C THR A 43 11.76 1.05 6.86
N ASN A 44 13.04 0.84 7.20
CA ASN A 44 14.13 1.71 6.73
C ASN A 44 14.68 1.34 5.36
N GLY A 45 14.16 0.29 4.75
CA GLY A 45 14.52 -0.08 3.37
C GLY A 45 15.69 -1.04 3.24
N THR A 46 16.28 -1.54 4.34
CA THR A 46 17.44 -2.43 4.26
C THR A 46 17.06 -3.90 4.04
N ALA A 47 15.82 -4.27 4.31
CA ALA A 47 15.36 -5.66 4.17
C ALA A 47 13.91 -5.71 3.70
N LEU A 48 13.53 -6.86 3.16
CA LEU A 48 12.13 -7.19 2.88
C LEU A 48 11.83 -8.52 3.59
N PRO A 49 10.58 -8.72 4.02
CA PRO A 49 10.21 -10.02 4.57
C PRO A 49 10.22 -11.08 3.47
N SER A 50 10.57 -12.32 3.82
CA SER A 50 10.32 -13.46 2.95
C SER A 50 8.82 -13.63 2.80
N LEU A 51 8.40 -14.45 1.83
CA LEU A 51 6.98 -14.71 1.64
C LEU A 51 6.34 -15.30 2.90
N ARG A 52 7.03 -16.25 3.54
CA ARG A 52 6.55 -16.85 4.80
C ARG A 52 6.44 -15.80 5.90
N GLU A 53 7.44 -14.94 6.02
CA GLU A 53 7.43 -13.86 7.02
C GLU A 53 6.30 -12.89 6.76
N LEU A 54 6.03 -12.59 5.49
CA LEU A 54 4.93 -11.71 5.13
C LEU A 54 3.58 -12.32 5.53
N PHE A 55 3.38 -13.62 5.30
CA PHE A 55 2.17 -14.30 5.76
C PHE A 55 2.03 -14.25 7.28
N ASN A 56 3.13 -14.39 8.00
CA ASN A 56 3.10 -14.27 9.46
C ASN A 56 2.74 -12.85 9.91
N ILE A 57 3.21 -11.85 9.17
CA ILE A 57 2.85 -10.44 9.43
C ILE A 57 1.35 -10.23 9.21
N MET A 58 0.81 -10.77 8.12
CA MET A 58 -0.64 -10.70 7.86
C MET A 58 -1.43 -11.34 9.00
N THR A 59 -1.01 -12.51 9.45
CA THR A 59 -1.65 -13.21 10.57
C THR A 59 -1.56 -12.38 11.85
N TYR A 60 -0.42 -11.74 12.07
CA TYR A 60 -0.22 -10.87 13.24
C TYR A 60 -1.26 -9.74 13.25
N PHE A 61 -1.58 -9.17 12.09
CA PHE A 61 -2.59 -8.13 11.95
C PHE A 61 -4.00 -8.68 11.76
N GLU A 62 -4.18 -10.00 11.82
CA GLU A 62 -5.49 -10.67 11.63
C GLU A 62 -6.11 -10.32 10.29
N MET A 63 -5.29 -10.33 9.23
CA MET A 63 -5.72 -9.97 7.87
C MET A 63 -5.48 -11.12 6.91
N THR A 64 -6.36 -11.22 5.91
CA THR A 64 -6.12 -12.08 4.75
C THR A 64 -5.19 -11.38 3.78
N PRO A 65 -4.54 -12.10 2.84
CA PRO A 65 -3.75 -11.47 1.78
C PRO A 65 -4.55 -10.43 0.99
N ASP A 66 -5.81 -10.71 0.69
CA ASP A 66 -6.69 -9.76 -0.01
C ASP A 66 -6.82 -8.45 0.77
N GLU A 67 -7.04 -8.54 2.06
CA GLU A 67 -7.19 -7.35 2.90
C GLU A 67 -5.88 -6.56 2.99
N PHE A 68 -4.76 -7.27 3.10
CA PHE A 68 -3.45 -6.62 3.18
C PHE A 68 -3.15 -5.82 1.91
N PHE A 69 -3.42 -6.41 0.74
CA PHE A 69 -3.12 -5.79 -0.54
C PHE A 69 -4.27 -4.97 -1.13
N SER A 70 -5.41 -4.88 -0.42
CA SER A 70 -6.59 -4.20 -0.94
C SER A 70 -6.35 -2.75 -1.37
N PRO A 71 -5.54 -1.94 -0.66
CA PRO A 71 -5.30 -0.57 -1.13
C PRO A 71 -4.59 -0.52 -2.48
N LEU A 72 -3.79 -1.54 -2.81
CA LEU A 72 -3.06 -1.60 -4.08
C LEU A 72 -4.00 -1.91 -5.24
N GLY A 73 -4.98 -2.80 -5.00
CA GLY A 73 -5.96 -3.20 -6.00
C GLY A 73 -7.34 -2.61 -5.77
N ASP A 74 -7.45 -1.50 -5.04
CA ASP A 74 -8.73 -0.90 -4.69
C ASP A 74 -9.38 -0.24 -5.91
N THR A 75 -10.31 -0.97 -6.55
CA THR A 75 -11.07 -0.47 -7.69
C THR A 75 -12.18 0.49 -7.27
N GLN A 76 -12.40 0.66 -5.97
CA GLN A 76 -13.41 1.58 -5.44
C GLN A 76 -12.87 2.98 -5.19
N SER A 77 -11.55 3.18 -5.21
CA SER A 77 -11.01 4.51 -5.03
C SER A 77 -11.40 5.39 -6.21
N LEU A 78 -11.74 6.63 -5.93
CA LEU A 78 -12.14 7.59 -6.97
C LEU A 78 -11.02 7.79 -8.00
N TYR A 79 -9.78 7.84 -7.52
CA TYR A 79 -8.63 7.97 -8.42
C TYR A 79 -8.54 6.79 -9.38
N HIS A 80 -8.72 5.57 -8.90
CA HIS A 80 -8.66 4.36 -9.71
C HIS A 80 -9.79 4.34 -10.76
N ILE A 81 -11.00 4.69 -10.32
CA ILE A 81 -12.16 4.77 -11.20
C ILE A 81 -11.90 5.79 -12.32
N LEU A 82 -11.38 6.97 -11.96
CA LEU A 82 -11.08 8.02 -12.94
C LEU A 82 -9.99 7.57 -13.91
N CYS A 83 -8.94 6.90 -13.44
CA CYS A 83 -7.90 6.37 -14.33
C CYS A 83 -8.49 5.41 -15.36
N ASN A 84 -9.39 4.52 -14.94
CA ASN A 84 -10.01 3.56 -15.85
C ASN A 84 -10.91 4.26 -16.87
N ARG A 85 -11.68 5.25 -16.44
CA ARG A 85 -12.57 6.00 -17.34
C ARG A 85 -11.76 6.81 -18.37
N LEU A 86 -10.65 7.39 -17.93
CA LEU A 86 -9.78 8.16 -18.84
C LEU A 86 -9.09 7.27 -19.85
N ARG A 87 -8.77 6.02 -19.48
CA ARG A 87 -8.15 5.08 -20.39
C ARG A 87 -9.05 4.74 -21.57
N ASP A 88 -10.36 4.68 -21.33
CA ASP A 88 -11.36 4.31 -22.34
C ASP A 88 -11.94 5.54 -23.07
N ALA A 89 -11.59 6.75 -22.65
CA ALA A 89 -12.11 7.98 -23.25
C ALA A 89 -11.40 8.26 -24.57
N ASP A 90 -12.15 8.86 -25.53
CA ASP A 90 -11.56 9.30 -26.78
C ASP A 90 -10.83 10.64 -26.58
N GLU A 91 -10.12 11.09 -27.62
CA GLU A 91 -9.32 12.31 -27.53
C GLU A 91 -10.19 13.55 -27.25
N SER A 92 -11.38 13.60 -27.82
CA SER A 92 -12.30 14.71 -27.59
C SER A 92 -12.71 14.81 -26.13
N ASP A 93 -13.01 13.68 -25.51
CA ASP A 93 -13.39 13.63 -24.09
C ASP A 93 -12.20 13.97 -23.20
N LEU A 94 -10.99 13.49 -23.54
CA LEU A 94 -9.79 13.83 -22.80
C LEU A 94 -9.50 15.33 -22.84
N MET A 95 -9.75 15.99 -23.96
CA MET A 95 -9.58 17.43 -24.06
C MET A 95 -10.58 18.18 -23.18
N LYS A 96 -11.81 17.72 -23.11
CA LYS A 96 -12.82 18.30 -22.20
C LYS A 96 -12.41 18.19 -20.74
N VAL A 97 -11.89 17.04 -20.34
CA VAL A 97 -11.40 16.82 -18.98
C VAL A 97 -10.22 17.74 -18.69
N SER A 98 -9.28 17.86 -19.62
CA SER A 98 -8.12 18.73 -19.46
C SER A 98 -8.54 20.20 -19.30
N THR A 99 -9.47 20.66 -20.13
CA THR A 99 -10.01 22.02 -20.02
C THR A 99 -10.70 22.27 -18.70
N PHE A 100 -11.49 21.28 -18.23
CA PHE A 100 -12.19 21.38 -16.95
C PHE A 100 -11.18 21.47 -15.79
N LEU A 101 -10.13 20.66 -15.82
CA LEU A 101 -9.09 20.69 -14.78
C LEU A 101 -8.36 22.04 -14.77
N ASP A 102 -8.07 22.60 -15.94
CA ASP A 102 -7.44 23.93 -16.03
C ASP A 102 -8.34 25.00 -15.40
N TRP A 103 -9.64 24.83 -15.50
CA TRP A 103 -10.62 25.78 -14.96
C TRP A 103 -10.73 25.68 -13.43
N ILE A 104 -10.66 24.48 -12.85
CA ILE A 104 -10.89 24.29 -11.41
C ILE A 104 -9.61 24.30 -10.59
N LEU A 105 -8.45 24.09 -11.20
CA LEU A 105 -7.15 24.11 -10.53
C LEU A 105 -6.47 25.47 -10.74
#